data_026143565f6f8ef8b323354aadb8db46
#
_entry.id   026143565f6f8ef8b323354aadb8db46
#
_cell.length_a   1.000
_cell.length_b   1.000
_cell.length_c   1.000
_cell.angle_alpha   90.00
_cell.angle_beta   90.00
_cell.angle_gamma   90.00
#
_symmetry.space_group_name_H-M   'P 1'
#
loop_
_entity.id
_entity.type
_entity.pdbx_description
1 polymer ?
#
loop_
_entity_poly.entity_id
_entity_poly.type
_entity_poly.pdbx_seq_one_letter_code
_entity_poly.pdbx_strand_id
1 'polypeptide(L)'
;MKQQILDILVELEKWRAERKLSTESQREGYIRNVMEELGELAEAIKTNSEHEYIDALCDIVVFAGNCVNKEKFDEAFIPWETMEESFVNLHEDTLLKSMFANASEMTHSPNISIASLYSFCKDLAAKKGYDFFKCMKEVLKQINSRTGAWNEDLKKWVKDTSPKAKSKEYQADFDKCKLN
;
A
#
# COMPACT_ATOMS: atom_id res chain seq x y z
N MET A 1 12.10 9.76 3.53
CA MET A 1 11.08 8.70 3.72
C MET A 1 9.86 9.16 4.54
N LYS A 2 10.01 9.79 5.75
CA LYS A 2 8.87 10.24 6.57
C LYS A 2 7.83 11.04 5.75
N GLN A 3 8.27 12.04 4.99
CA GLN A 3 7.37 12.89 4.19
C GLN A 3 6.62 12.09 3.12
N GLN A 4 7.26 11.14 2.48
CA GLN A 4 6.60 10.27 1.48
C GLN A 4 5.45 9.46 2.08
N ILE A 5 5.66 8.92 3.28
CA ILE A 5 4.61 8.18 4.00
C ILE A 5 3.48 9.14 4.41
N LEU A 6 3.81 10.31 4.95
CA LEU A 6 2.80 11.32 5.29
C LEU A 6 1.95 11.74 4.08
N ASP A 7 2.57 11.95 2.92
CA ASP A 7 1.86 12.29 1.68
C ASP A 7 0.88 11.18 1.28
N ILE A 8 1.29 9.90 1.39
CA ILE A 8 0.43 8.74 1.13
C ILE A 8 -0.73 8.71 2.14
N LEU A 9 -0.45 8.89 3.44
CA LEU A 9 -1.47 8.85 4.49
C LEU A 9 -2.51 9.95 4.33
N VAL A 10 -2.11 11.15 3.90
CA VAL A 10 -3.02 12.26 3.59
C VAL A 10 -3.99 11.90 2.47
N GLU A 11 -3.50 11.31 1.39
CA GLU A 11 -4.35 10.90 0.26
C GLU A 11 -5.30 9.75 0.65
N LEU A 12 -4.81 8.77 1.43
CA LEU A 12 -5.65 7.67 1.93
C LEU A 12 -6.72 8.16 2.92
N GLU A 13 -6.42 9.16 3.75
CA GLU A 13 -7.39 9.77 4.65
C GLU A 13 -8.53 10.45 3.87
N LYS A 14 -8.21 11.23 2.84
CA LYS A 14 -9.20 11.82 1.93
C LYS A 14 -10.04 10.73 1.25
N TRP A 15 -9.40 9.70 0.72
CA TRP A 15 -10.04 8.57 0.08
C TRP A 15 -11.06 7.87 1.00
N ARG A 16 -10.69 7.65 2.28
CA ARG A 16 -11.60 7.09 3.30
C ARG A 16 -12.76 8.03 3.60
N ALA A 17 -12.48 9.32 3.81
CA ALA A 17 -13.49 10.32 4.15
C ALA A 17 -14.59 10.40 3.08
N GLU A 18 -14.21 10.44 1.79
CA GLU A 18 -15.14 10.44 0.66
C GLU A 18 -16.04 9.20 0.61
N ARG A 19 -15.55 8.07 1.13
CA ARG A 19 -16.25 6.77 1.11
C ARG A 19 -16.91 6.41 2.45
N LYS A 20 -16.89 7.34 3.42
CA LYS A 20 -17.41 7.15 4.79
C LYS A 20 -16.79 5.95 5.51
N LEU A 21 -15.51 5.69 5.27
CA LEU A 21 -14.76 4.59 5.85
C LEU A 21 -13.96 5.08 7.06
N SER A 22 -14.08 4.39 8.19
CA SER A 22 -13.28 4.68 9.39
C SER A 22 -11.97 3.87 9.39
N THR A 23 -10.97 4.35 10.12
CA THR A 23 -9.72 3.61 10.35
C THR A 23 -9.98 2.26 11.03
N GLU A 24 -10.97 2.21 11.94
CA GLU A 24 -11.38 0.98 12.64
C GLU A 24 -11.92 -0.06 11.67
N SER A 25 -12.81 0.33 10.75
CA SER A 25 -13.34 -0.59 9.73
C SER A 25 -12.25 -1.11 8.80
N GLN A 26 -11.22 -0.32 8.53
CA GLN A 26 -10.06 -0.75 7.73
C GLN A 26 -9.21 -1.77 8.51
N ARG A 27 -8.99 -1.55 9.81
CA ARG A 27 -8.28 -2.51 10.67
C ARG A 27 -8.99 -3.85 10.76
N GLU A 28 -10.31 -3.88 10.86
CA GLU A 28 -11.11 -5.11 10.88
C GLU A 28 -10.95 -5.93 9.58
N GLY A 29 -10.81 -5.25 8.43
CA GLY A 29 -10.62 -5.88 7.12
C GLY A 29 -9.19 -6.23 6.77
N TYR A 30 -8.21 -5.67 7.49
CA TYR A 30 -6.80 -5.64 7.09
C TYR A 30 -6.22 -7.02 6.77
N ILE A 31 -6.38 -8.00 7.69
CA ILE A 31 -5.77 -9.32 7.52
C ILE A 31 -6.24 -9.99 6.23
N ARG A 32 -7.54 -9.94 5.93
CA ARG A 32 -8.09 -10.59 4.73
C ARG A 32 -7.54 -9.93 3.46
N ASN A 33 -7.52 -8.60 3.44
CA ASN A 33 -7.05 -7.85 2.30
C ASN A 33 -5.54 -8.08 2.07
N VAL A 34 -4.72 -7.95 3.11
CA VAL A 34 -3.26 -8.13 2.95
C VAL A 34 -2.89 -9.57 2.58
N MET A 35 -3.66 -10.58 3.03
CA MET A 35 -3.42 -11.98 2.60
C MET A 35 -3.75 -12.20 1.12
N GLU A 36 -4.74 -11.50 0.57
CA GLU A 36 -5.04 -11.49 -0.86
C GLU A 36 -3.85 -10.92 -1.64
N GLU A 37 -3.35 -9.74 -1.26
CA GLU A 37 -2.20 -9.11 -1.90
C GLU A 37 -0.90 -9.92 -1.77
N LEU A 38 -0.69 -10.59 -0.64
CA LEU A 38 0.43 -11.52 -0.48
C LEU A 38 0.32 -12.73 -1.42
N GLY A 39 -0.90 -13.18 -1.69
CA GLY A 39 -1.18 -14.22 -2.69
C GLY A 39 -0.87 -13.74 -4.11
N GLU A 40 -1.28 -12.52 -4.46
CA GLU A 40 -0.98 -11.89 -5.75
C GLU A 40 0.52 -11.66 -5.92
N LEU A 41 1.22 -11.19 -4.89
CA LEU A 41 2.68 -11.06 -4.88
C LEU A 41 3.37 -12.41 -5.12
N ALA A 42 2.90 -13.47 -4.46
CA ALA A 42 3.45 -14.81 -4.64
C ALA A 42 3.24 -15.34 -6.07
N GLU A 43 2.09 -15.05 -6.68
CA GLU A 43 1.84 -15.40 -8.08
C GLU A 43 2.68 -14.59 -9.04
N ALA A 44 2.83 -13.28 -8.81
CA ALA A 44 3.70 -12.41 -9.60
C ALA A 44 5.16 -12.89 -9.59
N ILE A 45 5.66 -13.37 -8.44
CA ILE A 45 6.99 -13.97 -8.33
C ILE A 45 7.10 -15.25 -9.19
N LYS A 46 6.11 -16.14 -9.14
CA LYS A 46 6.11 -17.39 -9.91
C LYS A 46 6.04 -17.15 -11.41
N THR A 47 5.25 -16.16 -11.82
CA THR A 47 5.04 -15.84 -13.25
C THR A 47 6.07 -14.85 -13.78
N ASN A 48 6.95 -14.35 -12.93
CA ASN A 48 7.94 -13.30 -13.23
C ASN A 48 7.29 -12.04 -13.85
N SER A 49 6.11 -11.65 -13.31
CA SER A 49 5.37 -10.46 -13.72
C SER A 49 5.79 -9.26 -12.88
N GLU A 50 6.63 -8.37 -13.44
CA GLU A 50 7.14 -7.21 -12.69
C GLU A 50 6.03 -6.22 -12.32
N HIS A 51 5.08 -5.95 -13.22
CA HIS A 51 4.01 -5.00 -12.95
C HIS A 51 3.08 -5.49 -11.83
N GLU A 52 2.67 -6.77 -11.87
CA GLU A 52 1.87 -7.39 -10.81
C GLU A 52 2.64 -7.42 -9.48
N TYR A 53 3.95 -7.64 -9.52
CA TYR A 53 4.81 -7.58 -8.33
C TYR A 53 4.78 -6.19 -7.69
N ILE A 54 4.92 -5.13 -8.49
CA ILE A 54 4.90 -3.74 -8.01
C ILE A 54 3.51 -3.36 -7.51
N ASP A 55 2.46 -3.75 -8.22
CA ASP A 55 1.06 -3.50 -7.83
C ASP A 55 0.75 -4.10 -6.46
N ALA A 56 1.06 -5.38 -6.26
CA ALA A 56 0.87 -6.07 -4.98
C ALA A 56 1.63 -5.39 -3.82
N LEU A 57 2.88 -4.95 -4.04
CA LEU A 57 3.63 -4.20 -3.02
C LEU A 57 2.93 -2.88 -2.67
N CYS A 58 2.40 -2.17 -3.67
CA CYS A 58 1.68 -0.92 -3.46
C CYS A 58 0.37 -1.16 -2.71
N ASP A 59 -0.40 -2.18 -3.07
CA ASP A 59 -1.68 -2.48 -2.44
C ASP A 59 -1.51 -2.96 -1.00
N ILE A 60 -0.45 -3.71 -0.68
CA ILE A 60 -0.06 -4.01 0.72
C ILE A 60 0.12 -2.70 1.52
N VAL A 61 0.82 -1.71 0.97
CA VAL A 61 1.02 -0.41 1.64
C VAL A 61 -0.27 0.41 1.69
N VAL A 62 -1.14 0.34 0.68
CA VAL A 62 -2.47 0.98 0.70
C VAL A 62 -3.33 0.42 1.84
N PHE A 63 -3.44 -0.90 1.98
CA PHE A 63 -4.21 -1.51 3.07
C PHE A 63 -3.60 -1.20 4.43
N ALA A 64 -2.28 -1.26 4.56
CA ALA A 64 -1.57 -0.89 5.78
C ALA A 64 -1.79 0.59 6.15
N GLY A 65 -1.60 1.51 5.21
CA GLY A 65 -1.78 2.94 5.41
C GLY A 65 -3.21 3.32 5.80
N ASN A 66 -4.21 2.58 5.30
CA ASN A 66 -5.59 2.77 5.72
C ASN A 66 -5.86 2.41 7.19
N CYS A 67 -4.99 1.62 7.83
CA CYS A 67 -5.06 1.29 9.26
C CYS A 67 -4.37 2.30 10.17
N VAL A 68 -3.64 3.26 9.60
CA VAL A 68 -2.83 4.24 10.34
C VAL A 68 -3.64 5.47 10.69
N ASN A 69 -3.49 5.95 11.94
CA ASN A 69 -3.90 7.31 12.30
C ASN A 69 -2.72 8.25 12.03
N LYS A 70 -2.91 9.21 11.14
CA LYS A 70 -1.86 10.10 10.64
C LYS A 70 -1.23 10.95 11.76
N GLU A 71 -2.04 11.49 12.68
CA GLU A 71 -1.54 12.29 13.80
C GLU A 71 -0.65 11.45 14.72
N LYS A 72 -1.12 10.25 15.09
CA LYS A 72 -0.34 9.32 15.91
C LYS A 72 0.92 8.83 15.22
N PHE A 73 0.91 8.68 13.89
CA PHE A 73 2.12 8.38 13.13
C PHE A 73 3.11 9.53 13.17
N ASP A 74 2.66 10.77 12.99
CA ASP A 74 3.53 11.94 12.99
C ASP A 74 4.17 12.20 14.36
N GLU A 75 3.45 11.92 15.44
CA GLU A 75 3.90 12.01 16.84
C GLU A 75 4.75 10.80 17.28
N ALA A 76 4.69 9.68 16.57
CA ALA A 76 5.39 8.46 16.96
C ALA A 76 6.91 8.64 16.90
N PHE A 77 7.59 8.14 17.93
CA PHE A 77 9.04 8.00 17.89
C PHE A 77 9.41 6.85 16.95
N ILE A 78 10.00 7.19 15.82
CA ILE A 78 10.51 6.25 14.84
C ILE A 78 11.97 6.59 14.60
N PRO A 79 12.89 5.62 14.65
CA PRO A 79 14.32 5.84 14.41
C PRO A 79 14.58 6.04 12.90
N TRP A 80 14.18 7.21 12.36
CA TRP A 80 14.21 7.52 10.93
C TRP A 80 15.59 7.32 10.30
N GLU A 81 16.65 7.61 11.03
CA GLU A 81 18.03 7.45 10.55
C GLU A 81 18.31 6.01 10.13
N THR A 82 17.90 5.04 10.97
CA THR A 82 18.01 3.60 10.65
C THR A 82 17.00 3.14 9.60
N MET A 83 15.81 3.75 9.57
CA MET A 83 14.80 3.42 8.58
C MET A 83 15.12 3.95 7.17
N GLU A 84 15.95 4.97 7.07
CA GLU A 84 16.39 5.53 5.78
C GLU A 84 17.56 4.76 5.17
N GLU A 85 18.23 3.90 5.94
CA GLU A 85 19.21 2.96 5.38
C GLU A 85 18.52 2.05 4.36
N SER A 86 19.16 1.91 3.20
CA SER A 86 18.66 1.01 2.15
C SER A 86 19.17 -0.41 2.39
N PHE A 87 18.26 -1.36 2.42
CA PHE A 87 18.56 -2.78 2.51
C PHE A 87 18.55 -3.48 1.14
N VAL A 88 18.60 -2.71 0.05
CA VAL A 88 18.55 -3.23 -1.32
C VAL A 88 19.64 -4.27 -1.63
N ASN A 89 20.78 -4.24 -0.90
CA ASN A 89 21.84 -5.22 -1.03
C ASN A 89 21.53 -6.58 -0.36
N LEU A 90 20.50 -6.66 0.50
CA LEU A 90 20.09 -7.94 1.06
C LEU A 90 19.47 -8.83 -0.01
N HIS A 91 19.53 -10.14 0.22
CA HIS A 91 18.86 -11.10 -0.65
C HIS A 91 17.34 -10.83 -0.68
N GLU A 92 16.69 -11.00 -1.83
CA GLU A 92 15.26 -10.73 -2.01
C GLU A 92 14.40 -11.51 -1.01
N ASP A 93 14.70 -12.79 -0.77
CA ASP A 93 14.00 -13.59 0.23
C ASP A 93 14.07 -13.02 1.65
N THR A 94 15.18 -12.35 2.00
CA THR A 94 15.32 -11.71 3.31
C THR A 94 14.41 -10.50 3.41
N LEU A 95 14.35 -9.69 2.36
CA LEU A 95 13.45 -8.53 2.28
C LEU A 95 11.98 -8.98 2.31
N LEU A 96 11.61 -10.03 1.56
CA LEU A 96 10.25 -10.58 1.56
C LEU A 96 9.85 -11.09 2.95
N LYS A 97 10.72 -11.82 3.65
CA LYS A 97 10.45 -12.26 5.04
C LYS A 97 10.27 -11.09 5.98
N SER A 98 11.11 -10.06 5.87
CA SER A 98 11.02 -8.86 6.71
C SER A 98 9.76 -8.06 6.40
N MET A 99 9.40 -7.89 5.14
CA MET A 99 8.15 -7.25 4.71
C MET A 99 6.94 -8.00 5.26
N PHE A 100 6.90 -9.35 5.11
CA PHE A 100 5.80 -10.17 5.63
C PHE A 100 5.67 -10.06 7.16
N ALA A 101 6.78 -10.09 7.91
CA ALA A 101 6.76 -9.91 9.36
C ALA A 101 6.19 -8.53 9.75
N ASN A 102 6.58 -7.47 9.04
CA ASN A 102 6.07 -6.12 9.31
C ASN A 102 4.61 -5.95 8.87
N ALA A 103 4.16 -6.62 7.81
CA ALA A 103 2.75 -6.67 7.44
C ALA A 103 1.90 -7.32 8.55
N SER A 104 2.40 -8.38 9.17
CA SER A 104 1.74 -9.01 10.34
C SER A 104 1.71 -8.06 11.55
N GLU A 105 2.81 -7.36 11.84
CA GLU A 105 2.92 -6.43 12.97
C GLU A 105 1.98 -5.23 12.88
N MET A 106 1.51 -4.88 11.67
CA MET A 106 0.49 -3.85 11.45
C MET A 106 -0.82 -4.11 12.23
N THR A 107 -1.10 -5.35 12.62
CA THR A 107 -2.27 -5.69 13.43
C THR A 107 -2.16 -5.19 14.88
N HIS A 108 -0.95 -4.99 15.36
CA HIS A 108 -0.65 -4.60 16.75
C HIS A 108 -0.23 -3.13 16.86
N SER A 109 0.67 -2.69 15.99
CA SER A 109 1.32 -1.37 16.08
C SER A 109 1.30 -0.61 14.75
N PRO A 110 0.12 -0.34 14.13
CA PRO A 110 0.05 0.19 12.76
C PRO A 110 0.78 1.51 12.57
N ASN A 111 0.73 2.42 13.57
CA ASN A 111 1.33 3.75 13.44
C ASN A 111 2.87 3.75 13.46
N ILE A 112 3.49 2.65 13.88
CA ILE A 112 4.95 2.50 13.89
C ILE A 112 5.39 1.57 12.75
N SER A 113 4.72 0.43 12.63
CA SER A 113 5.09 -0.65 11.70
C SER A 113 4.98 -0.26 10.24
N ILE A 114 4.15 0.73 9.91
CA ILE A 114 4.02 1.25 8.54
C ILE A 114 5.36 1.77 7.98
N ALA A 115 6.23 2.36 8.81
CA ALA A 115 7.52 2.88 8.38
C ALA A 115 8.44 1.75 7.92
N SER A 116 8.53 0.67 8.69
CA SER A 116 9.33 -0.50 8.34
C SER A 116 8.75 -1.23 7.13
N LEU A 117 7.43 -1.43 7.09
CA LEU A 117 6.75 -2.05 5.97
C LEU A 117 7.01 -1.29 4.67
N TYR A 118 6.82 0.03 4.69
CA TYR A 118 7.11 0.89 3.54
C TYR A 118 8.58 0.77 3.09
N SER A 119 9.53 0.76 4.05
CA SER A 119 10.95 0.64 3.73
C SER A 119 11.26 -0.66 2.99
N PHE A 120 10.74 -1.80 3.46
CA PHE A 120 10.97 -3.08 2.80
C PHE A 120 10.29 -3.17 1.43
N CYS A 121 9.08 -2.66 1.27
CA CYS A 121 8.42 -2.58 -0.05
C CYS A 121 9.21 -1.68 -1.01
N LYS A 122 9.73 -0.55 -0.53
CA LYS A 122 10.59 0.35 -1.31
C LYS A 122 11.85 -0.37 -1.82
N ASP A 123 12.52 -1.12 -0.95
CA ASP A 123 13.76 -1.80 -1.33
C ASP A 123 13.49 -3.00 -2.25
N LEU A 124 12.36 -3.70 -2.08
CA LEU A 124 11.91 -4.74 -3.01
C LEU A 124 11.62 -4.16 -4.41
N ALA A 125 10.92 -3.02 -4.47
CA ALA A 125 10.66 -2.34 -5.74
C ALA A 125 11.95 -1.85 -6.41
N ALA A 126 12.90 -1.31 -5.62
CA ALA A 126 14.20 -0.87 -6.13
C ALA A 126 15.00 -2.01 -6.73
N LYS A 127 14.92 -3.25 -6.18
CA LYS A 127 15.52 -4.45 -6.79
C LYS A 127 14.98 -4.79 -8.18
N LYS A 128 13.72 -4.43 -8.44
CA LYS A 128 13.09 -4.57 -9.76
C LYS A 128 13.28 -3.33 -10.66
N GLY A 129 14.02 -2.32 -10.17
CA GLY A 129 14.32 -1.11 -10.94
C GLY A 129 13.21 -0.05 -10.90
N TYR A 130 12.39 -0.02 -9.85
CA TYR A 130 11.28 0.93 -9.73
C TYR A 130 11.46 1.91 -8.56
N ASP A 131 11.05 3.16 -8.78
CA ASP A 131 10.86 4.19 -7.74
C ASP A 131 9.51 3.94 -7.05
N PHE A 132 9.56 3.33 -5.88
CA PHE A 132 8.36 2.91 -5.16
C PHE A 132 7.40 4.08 -4.83
N PHE A 133 7.92 5.26 -4.51
CA PHE A 133 7.06 6.40 -4.22
C PHE A 133 6.30 6.90 -5.46
N LYS A 134 6.92 6.82 -6.65
CA LYS A 134 6.21 7.09 -7.91
C LYS A 134 5.14 6.03 -8.16
N CYS A 135 5.45 4.75 -7.92
CA CYS A 135 4.47 3.67 -8.05
C CYS A 135 3.27 3.88 -7.13
N MET A 136 3.50 4.21 -5.86
CA MET A 136 2.44 4.56 -4.92
C MET A 136 1.54 5.70 -5.42
N LYS A 137 2.11 6.73 -6.04
CA LYS A 137 1.31 7.83 -6.63
C LYS A 137 0.43 7.37 -7.78
N GLU A 138 0.91 6.44 -8.61
CA GLU A 138 0.11 5.86 -9.70
C GLU A 138 -1.05 5.03 -9.14
N VAL A 139 -0.79 4.18 -8.13
CA VAL A 139 -1.84 3.38 -7.46
C VAL A 139 -2.85 4.28 -6.74
N LEU A 140 -2.40 5.34 -6.07
CA LEU A 140 -3.32 6.31 -5.46
C LEU A 140 -4.23 6.99 -6.48
N LYS A 141 -3.73 7.33 -7.67
CA LYS A 141 -4.59 7.83 -8.77
C LYS A 141 -5.60 6.77 -9.21
N GLN A 142 -5.17 5.50 -9.32
CA GLN A 142 -6.04 4.40 -9.71
C GLN A 142 -7.17 4.20 -8.71
N ILE A 143 -6.88 4.07 -7.41
CA ILE A 143 -7.93 3.89 -6.40
C ILE A 143 -8.84 5.10 -6.25
N ASN A 144 -8.33 6.32 -6.45
CA ASN A 144 -9.14 7.55 -6.43
C ASN A 144 -10.06 7.66 -7.65
N SER A 145 -9.70 7.06 -8.79
CA SER A 145 -10.54 7.05 -10.00
C SER A 145 -11.73 6.08 -9.91
N ARG A 146 -11.68 5.13 -8.96
CA ARG A 146 -12.72 4.12 -8.75
C ARG A 146 -14.01 4.76 -8.27
N THR A 147 -15.11 4.48 -8.96
CA THR A 147 -16.46 4.91 -8.57
C THR A 147 -17.20 3.85 -7.75
N GLY A 148 -18.16 4.27 -6.98
CA GLY A 148 -18.99 3.40 -6.14
C GLY A 148 -19.98 4.21 -5.32
N ALA A 149 -20.72 3.54 -4.45
CA ALA A 149 -21.70 4.17 -3.57
C ALA A 149 -21.70 3.49 -2.21
N TRP A 150 -22.11 4.26 -1.19
CA TRP A 150 -22.42 3.70 0.11
C TRP A 150 -23.70 2.86 0.04
N ASN A 151 -23.63 1.63 0.51
CA ASN A 151 -24.78 0.73 0.60
C ASN A 151 -25.27 0.68 2.05
N GLU A 152 -26.48 1.16 2.28
CA GLU A 152 -27.06 1.28 3.63
C GLU A 152 -27.38 -0.10 4.25
N ASP A 153 -27.75 -1.08 3.45
CA ASP A 153 -28.06 -2.43 3.94
C ASP A 153 -26.80 -3.18 4.38
N LEU A 154 -25.73 -3.04 3.61
CA LEU A 154 -24.44 -3.66 3.88
C LEU A 154 -23.54 -2.82 4.81
N LYS A 155 -23.93 -1.58 5.09
CA LYS A 155 -23.17 -0.57 5.85
C LYS A 155 -21.70 -0.48 5.38
N LYS A 156 -21.52 -0.48 4.05
CA LYS A 156 -20.19 -0.36 3.43
C LYS A 156 -20.24 0.37 2.11
N TRP A 157 -19.13 0.94 1.72
CA TRP A 157 -18.95 1.44 0.37
C TRP A 157 -18.78 0.25 -0.59
N VAL A 158 -19.51 0.28 -1.70
CA VAL A 158 -19.48 -0.78 -2.72
C VAL A 158 -18.95 -0.17 -4.02
N LYS A 159 -17.87 -0.76 -4.55
CA LYS A 159 -17.25 -0.37 -5.83
C LYS A 159 -18.25 -0.64 -6.97
N ASP A 160 -18.39 0.30 -7.89
CA ASP A 160 -19.09 0.09 -9.16
C ASP A 160 -18.22 -0.77 -10.09
N THR A 161 -18.66 -1.99 -10.36
CA THR A 161 -17.97 -2.93 -11.23
C THR A 161 -18.55 -2.98 -12.65
N SER A 162 -19.46 -2.06 -12.98
CA SER A 162 -20.04 -1.98 -14.32
C SER A 162 -18.97 -1.75 -15.41
N PRO A 163 -19.18 -2.24 -16.65
CA PRO A 163 -18.26 -1.97 -17.75
C PRO A 163 -18.01 -0.49 -18.00
N LYS A 164 -19.03 0.35 -17.77
CA LYS A 164 -18.93 1.82 -17.90
C LYS A 164 -18.02 2.42 -16.81
N ALA A 165 -18.09 1.93 -15.58
CA ALA A 165 -17.21 2.39 -14.51
C ALA A 165 -15.76 1.94 -14.77
N LYS A 166 -15.59 0.66 -15.10
CA LYS A 166 -14.25 0.09 -15.41
C LYS A 166 -13.57 0.80 -16.59
N SER A 167 -14.31 1.19 -17.63
CA SER A 167 -13.72 1.90 -18.78
C SER A 167 -13.22 3.32 -18.46
N LYS A 168 -13.61 3.89 -17.31
CA LYS A 168 -13.17 5.20 -16.83
C LYS A 168 -12.12 5.13 -15.72
N GLU A 169 -11.90 3.95 -15.19
CA GLU A 169 -10.91 3.75 -14.14
C GLU A 169 -9.50 3.99 -14.70
N TYR A 170 -8.74 4.85 -14.03
CA TYR A 170 -7.34 5.04 -14.36
C TYR A 170 -6.59 3.73 -14.09
N GLN A 171 -5.66 3.39 -14.94
CA GLN A 171 -4.76 2.26 -14.75
C GLN A 171 -3.39 2.81 -14.37
N ALA A 172 -2.79 2.28 -13.31
CA ALA A 172 -1.46 2.67 -12.87
C ALA A 172 -0.43 2.39 -13.99
N ASP A 173 0.42 3.37 -14.28
CA ASP A 173 1.45 3.30 -15.32
C ASP A 173 2.83 3.15 -14.65
N PHE A 174 3.21 1.91 -14.39
CA PHE A 174 4.48 1.62 -13.71
C PHE A 174 5.71 1.84 -14.61
N ASP A 175 5.57 1.87 -15.92
CA ASP A 175 6.70 2.16 -16.81
C ASP A 175 7.28 3.55 -16.59
N LYS A 176 6.45 4.52 -16.18
CA LYS A 176 6.88 5.87 -15.78
C LYS A 176 7.61 5.92 -14.44
N CYS A 177 7.58 4.82 -13.68
CA CYS A 177 8.14 4.73 -12.34
C CYS A 177 9.52 4.07 -12.34
N LYS A 178 10.04 3.65 -13.48
CA LYS A 178 11.36 3.04 -13.59
C LYS A 178 12.46 4.00 -13.12
N LEU A 179 13.44 3.44 -12.41
CA LEU A 179 14.67 4.12 -12.06
C LEU A 179 15.52 4.28 -13.34
N ASN A 180 16.16 5.44 -13.48
CA ASN A 180 17.10 5.74 -14.58
C ASN A 180 18.45 5.04 -14.36
#